data_7ea6e970f2c9589b900991ecdf42e535
#
_entry.id   7ea6e970f2c9589b900991ecdf42e535
#
_cell.length_a   1.000
_cell.length_b   1.000
_cell.length_c   1.000
_cell.angle_alpha   90.00
_cell.angle_beta   90.00
_cell.angle_gamma   90.00
#
_symmetry.space_group_name_H-M   'P 1'
#
loop_
_entity.id
_entity.type
_entity.pdbx_description
1 polymer ?
#
loop_
_entity_poly.entity_id
_entity_poly.type
_entity_poly.pdbx_seq_one_letter_code
_entity_poly.pdbx_strand_id
1 'polypeptide(L)'
;MRATQIVEAVLFSSDAPVNAEEIARADDSLNEDVVEKAIKELKRVYEESERAFEIKLLGGGYQIVTLPAYATYLDRFDTVAKASRLSGPALETLAIIAYR
;
A
#
# COMPACT_ATOMS: atom_id res chain seq x y z
N MET A 1 -7.98 15.74 -10.72
CA MET A 1 -7.81 14.44 -10.06
C MET A 1 -8.66 14.33 -8.83
N ARG A 2 -9.17 13.15 -8.58
CA ARG A 2 -10.00 12.92 -7.40
C ARG A 2 -9.11 12.71 -6.18
N ALA A 3 -9.63 13.12 -5.02
CA ALA A 3 -8.91 12.96 -3.76
C ALA A 3 -8.54 11.50 -3.50
N THR A 4 -9.45 10.56 -3.81
CA THR A 4 -9.18 9.13 -3.62
C THR A 4 -7.97 8.66 -4.42
N GLN A 5 -7.79 9.18 -5.64
CA GLN A 5 -6.66 8.80 -6.48
C GLN A 5 -5.34 9.34 -5.95
N ILE A 6 -5.35 10.57 -5.43
CA ILE A 6 -4.16 11.18 -4.84
C ILE A 6 -3.74 10.41 -3.59
N VAL A 7 -4.71 10.12 -2.72
CA VAL A 7 -4.46 9.36 -1.49
C VAL A 7 -3.93 7.97 -1.82
N GLU A 8 -4.53 7.31 -2.80
CA GLU A 8 -4.09 5.98 -3.23
C GLU A 8 -2.65 6.01 -3.73
N ALA A 9 -2.30 7.01 -4.53
CA ALA A 9 -0.95 7.14 -5.06
C ALA A 9 0.09 7.32 -3.94
N VAL A 10 -0.25 8.15 -2.95
CA VAL A 10 0.63 8.36 -1.80
C VAL A 10 0.83 7.08 -1.02
N LEU A 11 -0.26 6.37 -0.72
CA LEU A 11 -0.20 5.12 0.02
C LEU A 11 0.58 4.05 -0.74
N PHE A 12 0.34 3.95 -2.04
CA PHE A 12 1.01 2.95 -2.86
C PHE A 12 2.51 3.18 -2.94
N SER A 13 2.93 4.44 -3.03
CA SER A 13 4.35 4.79 -3.15
C SER A 13 5.10 4.77 -1.82
N SER A 14 4.38 4.76 -0.70
CA SER A 14 4.98 4.83 0.63
C SER A 14 5.49 3.47 1.07
N ASP A 15 6.68 3.43 1.65
CA ASP A 15 7.25 2.18 2.19
C ASP A 15 7.16 2.11 3.71
N ALA A 16 6.43 3.05 4.32
CA ALA A 16 6.19 3.09 5.75
C ALA A 16 4.79 3.64 6.00
N PRO A 17 4.18 3.38 7.16
CA PRO A 17 2.86 3.94 7.47
C PRO A 17 2.90 5.46 7.45
N VAL A 18 1.85 6.08 6.90
CA VAL A 18 1.70 7.54 6.86
C VAL A 18 0.35 7.91 7.44
N ASN A 19 0.31 8.98 8.23
CA ASN A 19 -0.95 9.42 8.84
C ASN A 19 -1.70 10.39 7.90
N ALA A 20 -2.94 10.71 8.27
CA ALA A 20 -3.79 11.55 7.44
C ALA A 20 -3.19 12.94 7.22
N GLU A 21 -2.53 13.49 8.23
CA GLU A 21 -1.90 14.80 8.12
C GLU A 21 -0.77 14.79 7.09
N GLU A 22 0.05 13.75 7.12
CA GLU A 22 1.14 13.60 6.17
C GLU A 22 0.62 13.43 4.74
N ILE A 23 -0.43 12.63 4.58
CA ILE A 23 -1.04 12.42 3.26
C ILE A 23 -1.62 13.73 2.73
N ALA A 24 -2.23 14.53 3.61
CA ALA A 24 -2.85 15.78 3.22
C ALA A 24 -1.85 16.80 2.66
N ARG A 25 -0.57 16.62 2.95
CA ARG A 25 0.47 17.50 2.39
C ARG A 25 0.66 17.34 0.89
N ALA A 26 0.13 16.25 0.33
CA ALA A 26 0.31 15.95 -1.10
C ALA A 26 -0.39 16.97 -2.01
N ASP A 27 -1.46 17.60 -1.54
CA ASP A 27 -2.19 18.57 -2.35
C ASP A 27 -2.97 19.53 -1.44
N ASP A 28 -3.08 20.78 -1.87
CA ASP A 28 -3.79 21.81 -1.10
C ASP A 28 -5.28 21.54 -0.95
N SER A 29 -5.86 20.74 -1.84
CA SER A 29 -7.27 20.37 -1.76
C SER A 29 -7.55 19.32 -0.69
N LEU A 30 -6.52 18.74 -0.09
CA LEU A 30 -6.66 17.70 0.92
C LEU A 30 -6.58 18.28 2.31
N ASN A 31 -7.33 17.65 3.22
CA ASN A 31 -7.19 17.84 4.66
C ASN A 31 -7.44 16.48 5.31
N GLU A 32 -7.31 16.40 6.63
CA GLU A 32 -7.44 15.11 7.32
C GLU A 32 -8.80 14.47 7.09
N ASP A 33 -9.88 15.27 7.09
CA ASP A 33 -11.24 14.73 6.87
C ASP A 33 -11.39 14.16 5.47
N VAL A 34 -10.89 14.86 4.47
CA VAL A 34 -10.94 14.41 3.07
C VAL A 34 -10.14 13.14 2.91
N VAL A 35 -8.95 13.08 3.52
CA VAL A 35 -8.08 11.90 3.46
C VAL A 35 -8.78 10.70 4.10
N GLU A 36 -9.37 10.88 5.28
CA GLU A 36 -10.04 9.77 5.96
C GLU A 36 -11.24 9.25 5.18
N LYS A 37 -12.00 10.13 4.57
CA LYS A 37 -13.11 9.73 3.70
C LYS A 37 -12.61 8.98 2.47
N ALA A 38 -11.53 9.45 1.88
CA ALA A 38 -10.92 8.79 0.73
C ALA A 38 -10.45 7.38 1.09
N ILE A 39 -9.84 7.22 2.26
CA ILE A 39 -9.38 5.91 2.73
C ILE A 39 -10.56 4.96 2.92
N LYS A 40 -11.65 5.43 3.50
CA LYS A 40 -12.84 4.59 3.66
C LYS A 40 -13.39 4.14 2.33
N GLU A 41 -13.43 5.03 1.36
CA GLU A 41 -13.89 4.68 0.02
C GLU A 41 -12.98 3.67 -0.65
N LEU A 42 -11.67 3.86 -0.53
CA LEU A 42 -10.70 2.92 -1.09
C LEU A 42 -10.81 1.55 -0.46
N LYS A 43 -10.99 1.48 0.86
CA LYS A 43 -11.18 0.20 1.55
C LYS A 43 -12.39 -0.53 1.00
N ARG A 44 -13.49 0.20 0.79
CA ARG A 44 -14.71 -0.37 0.25
C ARG A 44 -14.50 -0.89 -1.18
N VAL A 45 -13.86 -0.08 -2.01
CA VAL A 45 -13.58 -0.45 -3.40
C VAL A 45 -12.69 -1.69 -3.47
N TYR A 46 -11.66 -1.76 -2.64
CA TYR A 46 -10.76 -2.91 -2.63
C TYR A 46 -11.47 -4.18 -2.19
N GLU A 47 -12.35 -4.07 -1.19
CA GLU A 47 -13.12 -5.21 -0.70
C GLU A 47 -14.13 -5.67 -1.76
N GLU A 48 -14.86 -4.76 -2.35
CA GLU A 48 -15.87 -5.08 -3.36
C GLU A 48 -15.28 -5.67 -4.63
N SER A 49 -14.07 -5.23 -5.01
CA SER A 49 -13.40 -5.75 -6.20
C SER A 49 -12.49 -6.93 -5.90
N GLU A 50 -12.54 -7.45 -4.68
CA GLU A 50 -11.81 -8.65 -4.26
C GLU A 50 -10.31 -8.55 -4.55
N ARG A 51 -9.71 -7.45 -4.13
CA ARG A 51 -8.27 -7.25 -4.30
C ARG A 51 -7.48 -8.05 -3.27
N ALA A 52 -6.23 -8.31 -3.60
CA ALA A 52 -5.32 -9.07 -2.73
C ALA A 52 -4.63 -8.18 -1.70
N PHE A 53 -5.01 -6.93 -1.60
CA PHE A 53 -4.41 -5.96 -0.69
C PHE A 53 -5.49 -5.14 0.01
N GLU A 54 -5.09 -4.49 1.11
CA GLU A 54 -5.99 -3.65 1.90
C GLU A 54 -5.21 -2.48 2.48
N ILE A 55 -5.94 -1.47 2.96
CA ILE A 55 -5.34 -0.37 3.71
C ILE A 55 -5.49 -0.69 5.19
N LYS A 56 -4.38 -0.67 5.92
CA LYS A 56 -4.37 -1.03 7.33
C LYS A 56 -3.81 0.11 8.15
N LEU A 57 -4.35 0.31 9.36
CA LEU A 57 -3.83 1.29 10.31
C LEU A 57 -2.75 0.62 11.14
N LEU A 58 -1.53 1.10 11.02
CA LEU A 58 -0.37 0.53 11.71
C LEU A 58 0.39 1.65 12.41
N GLY A 59 0.48 1.57 13.73
CA GLY A 59 1.26 2.53 14.50
C GLY A 59 0.88 3.99 14.27
N GLY A 60 -0.40 4.27 14.13
CA GLY A 60 -0.89 5.62 13.92
C GLY A 60 -0.87 6.10 12.48
N GLY A 61 -0.45 5.26 11.55
CA GLY A 61 -0.44 5.60 10.13
C GLY A 61 -1.13 4.54 9.29
N TYR A 62 -1.45 4.89 8.06
CA TYR A 62 -2.06 3.97 7.11
C TYR A 62 -1.03 3.42 6.14
N GLN A 63 -1.23 2.17 5.74
CA GLN A 63 -0.34 1.53 4.77
C GLN A 63 -1.13 0.50 3.97
N ILE A 64 -0.80 0.38 2.68
CA ILE A 64 -1.36 -0.70 1.84
C ILE A 64 -0.54 -1.95 2.12
N VAL A 65 -1.23 -3.01 2.51
CA VAL A 65 -0.60 -4.30 2.81
C VAL A 65 -1.35 -5.42 2.11
N THR A 66 -0.69 -6.54 1.89
CA THR A 66 -1.36 -7.70 1.30
C THR A 66 -2.25 -8.37 2.34
N LEU A 67 -3.30 -9.05 1.88
CA LEU A 67 -4.19 -9.78 2.77
C LEU A 67 -3.47 -11.01 3.33
N PRO A 68 -3.70 -11.35 4.61
CA PRO A 68 -3.06 -12.52 5.23
C PRO A 68 -3.33 -13.84 4.50
N ALA A 69 -4.45 -13.92 3.80
CA ALA A 69 -4.81 -15.12 3.04
C ALA A 69 -3.77 -15.50 1.98
N TYR A 70 -2.95 -14.54 1.56
CA TYR A 70 -1.96 -14.76 0.51
C TYR A 70 -0.55 -14.95 1.03
N ALA A 71 -0.37 -15.01 2.36
CA ALA A 71 0.95 -15.10 2.98
C ALA A 71 1.76 -16.31 2.47
N THR A 72 1.11 -17.46 2.32
CA THR A 72 1.76 -18.68 1.85
C THR A 72 2.36 -18.49 0.45
N TYR A 73 1.60 -17.83 -0.42
CA TYR A 73 2.06 -17.58 -1.79
C TYR A 73 3.24 -16.60 -1.81
N LEU A 74 3.18 -15.59 -0.97
CA LEU A 74 4.24 -14.60 -0.87
C LEU A 74 5.52 -15.20 -0.30
N ASP A 75 5.40 -16.11 0.66
CA ASP A 75 6.55 -16.81 1.22
C ASP A 75 7.26 -17.63 0.15
N ARG A 76 6.50 -18.34 -0.68
CA ARG A 76 7.08 -19.10 -1.78
C ARG A 76 7.76 -18.20 -2.81
N PHE A 77 7.10 -17.10 -3.15
CA PHE A 77 7.67 -16.11 -4.07
C PHE A 77 8.95 -15.52 -3.52
N ASP A 78 8.96 -15.17 -2.24
CA ASP A 78 10.13 -14.58 -1.60
C ASP A 78 11.32 -15.52 -1.61
N THR A 79 11.08 -16.83 -1.37
CA THR A 79 12.12 -17.83 -1.41
C THR A 79 12.76 -17.89 -2.80
N VAL A 80 11.94 -17.90 -3.85
CA VAL A 80 12.41 -17.89 -5.23
C VAL A 80 13.13 -16.58 -5.55
N ALA A 81 12.54 -15.45 -5.11
CA ALA A 81 13.11 -14.13 -5.34
C ALA A 81 14.46 -13.98 -4.65
N LYS A 82 14.63 -14.53 -3.46
CA LYS A 82 15.92 -14.50 -2.75
C LYS A 82 17.00 -15.26 -3.51
N ALA A 83 16.64 -16.42 -4.03
CA ALA A 83 17.58 -17.18 -4.85
C ALA A 83 17.95 -16.43 -6.13
N SER A 84 16.98 -15.80 -6.77
CA SER A 84 17.19 -15.01 -7.99
C SER A 84 17.93 -13.72 -7.72
N ARG A 85 17.74 -13.15 -6.53
CA ARG A 85 18.34 -11.88 -6.14
C ARG A 85 19.86 -11.93 -6.11
N LEU A 86 20.41 -13.11 -5.94
CA LEU A 86 21.84 -13.29 -5.99
C LEU A 86 22.40 -12.96 -7.37
N SER A 87 21.55 -12.89 -8.38
CA SER A 87 21.98 -12.65 -9.76
C SER A 87 21.70 -11.24 -10.27
N GLY A 88 20.99 -10.37 -9.50
CA GLY A 88 20.78 -9.01 -9.97
C GLY A 88 19.96 -8.10 -9.06
N PRO A 89 20.29 -6.80 -9.05
CA PRO A 89 19.63 -5.82 -8.17
C PRO A 89 18.20 -5.44 -8.58
N ALA A 90 17.83 -5.66 -9.82
CA ALA A 90 16.47 -5.31 -10.28
C ALA A 90 15.39 -6.10 -9.56
N LEU A 91 15.71 -7.30 -9.14
CA LEU A 91 14.75 -8.15 -8.43
C LEU A 91 14.46 -7.67 -7.03
N GLU A 92 15.39 -6.98 -6.41
CA GLU A 92 15.18 -6.41 -5.07
C GLU A 92 14.06 -5.37 -5.08
N THR A 93 14.02 -4.53 -6.10
CA THR A 93 13.00 -3.50 -6.23
C THR A 93 11.61 -4.12 -6.34
N LEU A 94 11.48 -5.17 -7.15
CA LEU A 94 10.21 -5.86 -7.31
C LEU A 94 9.77 -6.55 -6.02
N ALA A 95 10.71 -7.16 -5.31
CA ALA A 95 10.39 -7.84 -4.06
C ALA A 95 9.89 -6.85 -3.01
N ILE A 96 10.48 -5.68 -2.92
CA ILE A 96 10.06 -4.65 -1.98
C ILE A 96 8.63 -4.22 -2.26
N ILE A 97 8.29 -3.99 -3.50
CA ILE A 97 6.94 -3.59 -3.89
C ILE A 97 5.93 -4.68 -3.54
N ALA A 98 6.27 -5.93 -3.77
CA ALA A 98 5.38 -7.05 -3.52
C ALA A 98 5.07 -7.25 -2.04
N TYR A 99 5.96 -6.84 -1.16
CA TYR A 99 5.86 -7.15 0.27
C TYR A 99 5.39 -6.03 1.16
N ARG A 100 4.88 -5.02 0.62
CA ARG A 100 4.33 -3.97 1.45
C ARG A 100 2.95 -4.20 1.94
#